data_45a8793bff535ae5957c869c32a2eea8
#
_entry.id   45a8793bff535ae5957c869c32a2eea8
#
_cell.length_a   1.000
_cell.length_b   1.000
_cell.length_c   1.000
_cell.angle_alpha   90.00
_cell.angle_beta   90.00
_cell.angle_gamma   90.00
#
_symmetry.space_group_name_H-M   'P 1'
#
loop_
_entity.id
_entity.type
_entity.pdbx_description
1 polymer ?
#
loop_
_entity_poly.entity_id
_entity_poly.type
_entity_poly.pdbx_seq_one_letter_code
_entity_poly.pdbx_strand_id
1 'polypeptide(L)'
;QEAAQVYPSNYWLSLIDLPDAHEFPGTGDDGNGINARLQDQNEWINVLKGCQRCHQVGNTRTREVPDLDQFDSTIAAWEDRTQRGQRGSLMNSFITQFGRRRGLEMVADWSDRIAAGAVPEAPPRPTGVERNLVLTMWNWGDNVAFGHDEVATDKRNPRVNANGPIYGVDIGNDFLLITDPAQHQSTMLKIPLRADPSTVPSMF
;
A
#
# COMPACT_ATOMS: atom_id res chain seq x y z
N GLN A 1 -13.38 -16.10 5.76
CA GLN A 1 -12.29 -16.01 4.74
C GLN A 1 -12.82 -15.51 3.39
N GLU A 2 -13.91 -16.06 2.84
CA GLU A 2 -14.46 -15.64 1.53
C GLU A 2 -14.81 -14.14 1.47
N ALA A 3 -15.42 -13.60 2.55
CA ALA A 3 -15.78 -12.18 2.59
C ALA A 3 -14.56 -11.25 2.54
N ALA A 4 -13.45 -11.65 3.14
CA ALA A 4 -12.23 -10.84 3.16
C ALA A 4 -11.57 -10.72 1.77
N GLN A 5 -11.82 -11.66 0.86
CA GLN A 5 -11.26 -11.61 -0.50
C GLN A 5 -11.80 -10.43 -1.32
N VAL A 6 -12.96 -9.90 -0.96
CA VAL A 6 -13.56 -8.72 -1.62
C VAL A 6 -13.28 -7.42 -0.89
N TYR A 7 -12.52 -7.46 0.22
CA TYR A 7 -12.18 -6.24 0.94
C TYR A 7 -11.11 -5.45 0.20
N PRO A 8 -11.27 -4.13 0.08
CA PRO A 8 -10.25 -3.26 -0.47
C PRO A 8 -8.93 -3.34 0.30
N SER A 9 -7.86 -2.98 -0.36
CA SER A 9 -6.48 -3.09 0.17
C SER A 9 -6.28 -2.50 1.56
N ASN A 10 -6.90 -1.36 1.85
CA ASN A 10 -6.74 -0.70 3.14
C ASN A 10 -7.33 -1.47 4.34
N TYR A 11 -8.24 -2.41 4.12
CA TYR A 11 -8.65 -3.34 5.19
C TYR A 11 -7.51 -4.31 5.54
N TRP A 12 -6.75 -4.76 4.56
CA TRP A 12 -5.58 -5.61 4.78
C TRP A 12 -4.44 -4.87 5.47
N LEU A 13 -4.30 -3.55 5.18
CA LEU A 13 -3.36 -2.70 5.90
C LEU A 13 -3.67 -2.64 7.41
N SER A 14 -4.94 -2.75 7.80
CA SER A 14 -5.35 -2.74 9.21
C SER A 14 -4.79 -3.90 10.03
N LEU A 15 -4.26 -4.94 9.38
CA LEU A 15 -3.59 -6.05 10.04
C LEU A 15 -2.13 -5.75 10.42
N ILE A 16 -1.57 -4.61 10.05
CA ILE A 16 -0.23 -4.22 10.49
C ILE A 16 -0.26 -3.92 11.99
N ASP A 17 0.55 -4.63 12.76
CA ASP A 17 0.76 -4.34 14.16
C ASP A 17 1.72 -3.15 14.33
N LEU A 18 1.27 -2.18 15.10
CA LEU A 18 2.04 -0.99 15.42
C LEU A 18 2.76 -1.20 16.75
N PRO A 19 3.96 -0.62 16.94
CA PRO A 19 4.55 -0.56 18.27
C PRO A 19 3.60 0.12 19.27
N ASP A 20 3.55 -0.39 20.48
CA ASP A 20 2.73 0.21 21.54
C ASP A 20 3.21 1.63 21.89
N ALA A 21 2.28 2.47 22.33
CA ALA A 21 2.59 3.86 22.70
C ALA A 21 3.67 3.97 23.80
N HIS A 22 3.79 2.97 24.68
CA HIS A 22 4.79 2.95 25.74
C HIS A 22 6.21 2.56 25.26
N GLU A 23 6.36 2.08 24.04
CA GLU A 23 7.66 1.79 23.42
C GLU A 23 8.36 3.08 22.93
N PHE A 24 7.64 4.21 22.88
CA PHE A 24 8.20 5.49 22.48
C PHE A 24 8.65 6.33 23.69
N PRO A 25 9.68 7.18 23.52
CA PRO A 25 10.41 7.45 22.29
C PRO A 25 11.29 6.28 21.84
N GLY A 26 11.59 6.25 20.53
CA GLY A 26 12.53 5.26 19.98
C GLY A 26 13.91 5.42 20.58
N THR A 27 14.62 4.30 20.76
CA THR A 27 15.97 4.28 21.36
C THR A 27 17.06 3.80 20.40
N GLY A 28 16.71 3.57 19.13
CA GLY A 28 17.65 3.15 18.09
C GLY A 28 17.93 1.66 18.09
N ASP A 29 18.89 1.26 17.25
CA ASP A 29 19.21 -0.14 16.97
C ASP A 29 19.76 -0.90 18.19
N ASP A 30 20.51 -0.21 19.07
CA ASP A 30 21.04 -0.78 20.30
C ASP A 30 20.00 -0.86 21.43
N GLY A 31 18.80 -0.34 21.20
CA GLY A 31 17.69 -0.33 22.15
C GLY A 31 16.48 -1.14 21.63
N ASN A 32 15.31 -0.46 21.57
CA ASN A 32 14.06 -1.10 21.14
C ASN A 32 13.92 -1.24 19.60
N GLY A 33 14.92 -0.82 18.84
CA GLY A 33 14.94 -0.90 17.38
C GLY A 33 14.12 0.16 16.67
N ILE A 34 13.32 0.95 17.41
CA ILE A 34 12.59 2.09 16.84
C ILE A 34 13.56 3.25 16.65
N ASN A 35 13.51 3.89 15.49
CA ASN A 35 14.40 5.01 15.20
C ASN A 35 14.27 6.09 16.28
N ALA A 36 15.42 6.53 16.83
CA ALA A 36 15.47 7.52 17.91
C ALA A 36 14.84 8.90 17.58
N ARG A 37 14.57 9.17 16.31
CA ARG A 37 13.84 10.37 15.89
C ARG A 37 12.34 10.29 16.12
N LEU A 38 11.78 9.09 16.25
CA LEU A 38 10.35 8.87 16.46
C LEU A 38 10.03 9.00 17.95
N GLN A 39 9.28 10.03 18.27
CA GLN A 39 8.97 10.39 19.65
C GLN A 39 7.65 9.78 20.14
N ASP A 40 6.74 9.47 19.22
CA ASP A 40 5.45 8.87 19.54
C ASP A 40 4.93 7.96 18.41
N GLN A 41 3.84 7.26 18.70
CA GLN A 41 3.20 6.34 17.76
C GLN A 41 2.65 7.05 16.52
N ASN A 42 2.24 8.33 16.62
CA ASN A 42 1.72 9.08 15.47
C ASN A 42 2.82 9.34 14.44
N GLU A 43 4.05 9.57 14.89
CA GLU A 43 5.18 9.74 13.99
C GLU A 43 5.49 8.43 13.24
N TRP A 44 5.41 7.28 13.91
CA TRP A 44 5.48 5.97 13.25
C TRP A 44 4.39 5.80 12.18
N ILE A 45 3.14 6.10 12.54
CA ILE A 45 2.01 6.04 11.61
C ILE A 45 2.23 6.98 10.41
N ASN A 46 2.82 8.16 10.62
CA ASN A 46 3.11 9.07 9.53
C ASN A 46 4.18 8.53 8.56
N VAL A 47 5.18 7.81 9.06
CA VAL A 47 6.13 7.08 8.20
C VAL A 47 5.40 6.00 7.40
N LEU A 48 4.52 5.21 8.04
CA LEU A 48 3.73 4.18 7.36
C LEU A 48 2.84 4.75 6.25
N LYS A 49 2.20 5.90 6.50
CA LYS A 49 1.43 6.61 5.47
C LYS A 49 2.29 7.04 4.28
N GLY A 50 3.59 7.22 4.47
CA GLY A 50 4.53 7.51 3.40
C GLY A 50 4.57 6.42 2.33
N CYS A 51 4.39 5.15 2.70
CA CYS A 51 4.34 4.02 1.77
C CYS A 51 3.15 4.12 0.82
N GLN A 52 2.04 4.71 1.27
CA GLN A 52 0.83 4.88 0.48
C GLN A 52 0.95 5.94 -0.63
N ARG A 53 2.05 6.69 -0.67
CA ARG A 53 2.30 7.64 -1.76
C ARG A 53 2.62 6.95 -3.09
N CYS A 54 3.09 5.70 -3.03
CA CYS A 54 3.50 4.92 -4.19
C CYS A 54 2.83 3.55 -4.27
N HIS A 55 2.18 3.09 -3.21
CA HIS A 55 1.55 1.79 -3.13
C HIS A 55 0.15 1.88 -2.53
N GLN A 56 -0.77 1.12 -3.09
CA GLN A 56 -2.02 0.77 -2.43
C GLN A 56 -1.71 -0.34 -1.41
N VAL A 57 -1.11 0.07 -0.28
CA VAL A 57 -0.62 -0.87 0.74
C VAL A 57 -1.76 -1.74 1.25
N GLY A 58 -1.55 -3.04 1.23
CA GLY A 58 -2.57 -4.05 1.52
C GLY A 58 -3.13 -4.74 0.28
N ASN A 59 -2.82 -4.26 -0.94
CA ASN A 59 -3.12 -5.03 -2.14
C ASN A 59 -2.26 -6.31 -2.20
N THR A 60 -2.63 -7.26 -3.05
CA THR A 60 -1.94 -8.55 -3.18
C THR A 60 -0.44 -8.38 -3.40
N ARG A 61 -0.05 -7.45 -4.28
CA ARG A 61 1.36 -7.20 -4.58
C ARG A 61 2.16 -6.72 -3.35
N THR A 62 1.55 -5.99 -2.44
CA THR A 62 2.25 -5.44 -1.26
C THR A 62 2.21 -6.38 -0.05
N ARG A 63 1.14 -7.17 0.14
CA ARG A 63 0.98 -8.03 1.32
C ARG A 63 1.51 -9.46 1.14
N GLU A 64 1.66 -9.92 -0.11
CA GLU A 64 2.22 -11.23 -0.41
C GLU A 64 3.68 -11.10 -0.80
N VAL A 65 4.52 -11.98 -0.28
CA VAL A 65 5.94 -12.03 -0.61
C VAL A 65 6.14 -13.15 -1.62
N PRO A 66 6.41 -12.82 -2.90
CA PRO A 66 6.67 -13.85 -3.90
C PRO A 66 8.03 -14.51 -3.64
N ASP A 67 8.17 -15.75 -4.10
CA ASP A 67 9.44 -16.49 -4.08
C ASP A 67 10.08 -16.58 -2.69
N LEU A 68 9.25 -16.66 -1.63
CA LEU A 68 9.70 -16.68 -0.23
C LEU A 68 10.64 -17.87 0.04
N ASP A 69 10.49 -18.97 -0.67
CA ASP A 69 11.32 -20.17 -0.58
C ASP A 69 12.77 -19.95 -1.05
N GLN A 70 13.06 -18.84 -1.72
CA GLN A 70 14.42 -18.46 -2.12
C GLN A 70 15.18 -17.70 -0.99
N PHE A 71 14.54 -17.42 0.14
CA PHE A 71 15.10 -16.66 1.24
C PHE A 71 15.10 -17.45 2.54
N ASP A 72 16.08 -17.17 3.38
CA ASP A 72 16.21 -17.81 4.70
C ASP A 72 15.08 -17.42 5.67
N SER A 73 14.42 -16.28 5.42
CA SER A 73 13.32 -15.76 6.24
C SER A 73 12.49 -14.73 5.50
N THR A 74 11.28 -14.48 5.99
CA THR A 74 10.41 -13.41 5.49
C THR A 74 11.05 -12.03 5.66
N ILE A 75 11.81 -11.82 6.72
CA ILE A 75 12.59 -10.58 6.92
C ILE A 75 13.61 -10.40 5.80
N ALA A 76 14.37 -11.44 5.45
CA ALA A 76 15.35 -11.40 4.37
C ALA A 76 14.69 -11.12 3.01
N ALA A 77 13.53 -11.72 2.75
CA ALA A 77 12.76 -11.46 1.55
C ALA A 77 12.26 -10.00 1.47
N TRP A 78 11.78 -9.44 2.57
CA TRP A 78 11.39 -8.03 2.64
C TRP A 78 12.59 -7.09 2.53
N GLU A 79 13.72 -7.45 3.12
CA GLU A 79 14.95 -6.67 3.00
C GLU A 79 15.41 -6.56 1.54
N ASP A 80 15.43 -7.67 0.83
CA ASP A 80 15.74 -7.71 -0.59
C ASP A 80 14.71 -6.92 -1.41
N ARG A 81 13.42 -7.17 -1.19
CA ARG A 81 12.33 -6.51 -1.89
C ARG A 81 12.38 -4.98 -1.79
N THR A 82 12.66 -4.45 -0.61
CA THR A 82 12.73 -3.00 -0.38
C THR A 82 13.96 -2.35 -0.98
N GLN A 83 14.87 -3.11 -1.57
CA GLN A 83 16.06 -2.62 -2.24
C GLN A 83 16.02 -2.79 -3.76
N ARG A 84 15.04 -3.55 -4.27
CA ARG A 84 14.92 -3.84 -5.71
C ARG A 84 14.28 -2.71 -6.50
N GLY A 85 14.55 -2.73 -7.81
CA GLY A 85 13.90 -1.89 -8.81
C GLY A 85 14.31 -0.41 -8.75
N GLN A 86 13.66 0.38 -9.57
CA GLN A 86 13.99 1.81 -9.72
C GLN A 86 13.73 2.63 -8.45
N ARG A 87 12.84 2.17 -7.58
CA ARG A 87 12.45 2.84 -6.34
C ARG A 87 12.99 2.17 -5.07
N GLY A 88 13.86 1.18 -5.23
CA GLY A 88 14.46 0.46 -4.09
C GLY A 88 15.13 1.39 -3.08
N SER A 89 15.90 2.37 -3.53
CA SER A 89 16.51 3.35 -2.65
C SER A 89 15.51 4.15 -1.82
N LEU A 90 14.35 4.48 -2.40
CA LEU A 90 13.29 5.21 -1.71
C LEU A 90 12.57 4.30 -0.71
N MET A 91 12.21 3.09 -1.08
CA MET A 91 11.61 2.10 -0.18
C MET A 91 12.53 1.80 1.00
N ASN A 92 13.82 1.59 0.73
CA ASN A 92 14.83 1.39 1.76
C ASN A 92 14.91 2.59 2.73
N SER A 93 14.81 3.81 2.21
CA SER A 93 14.77 5.02 3.04
C SER A 93 13.56 5.04 3.98
N PHE A 94 12.37 4.64 3.52
CA PHE A 94 11.19 4.57 4.37
C PHE A 94 11.32 3.50 5.46
N ILE A 95 11.80 2.30 5.11
CA ILE A 95 12.06 1.25 6.11
C ILE A 95 13.06 1.73 7.17
N THR A 96 14.11 2.45 6.76
CA THR A 96 15.10 2.99 7.69
C THR A 96 14.53 4.07 8.63
N GLN A 97 13.49 4.79 8.20
CA GLN A 97 12.84 5.78 9.06
C GLN A 97 12.11 5.16 10.27
N PHE A 98 11.67 3.92 10.18
CA PHE A 98 11.11 3.20 11.34
C PHE A 98 12.20 2.79 12.36
N GLY A 99 13.42 2.66 11.94
CA GLY A 99 14.47 1.80 12.44
C GLY A 99 14.46 0.52 11.59
N ARG A 100 15.55 0.30 10.85
CA ARG A 100 15.54 -0.70 9.76
C ARG A 100 15.06 -2.07 10.20
N ARG A 101 15.62 -2.58 11.29
CA ARG A 101 15.26 -3.90 11.82
C ARG A 101 13.78 -3.96 12.21
N ARG A 102 13.31 -2.99 12.98
CA ARG A 102 11.93 -2.94 13.48
C ARG A 102 10.91 -2.76 12.37
N GLY A 103 11.26 -1.97 11.34
CA GLY A 103 10.42 -1.80 10.15
C GLY A 103 10.30 -3.08 9.31
N LEU A 104 11.39 -3.81 9.14
CA LEU A 104 11.38 -5.11 8.44
C LEU A 104 10.61 -6.18 9.23
N GLU A 105 10.79 -6.23 10.55
CA GLU A 105 10.03 -7.12 11.44
C GLU A 105 8.52 -6.88 11.32
N MET A 106 8.09 -5.61 11.31
CA MET A 106 6.67 -5.24 11.16
C MET A 106 6.06 -5.75 9.86
N VAL A 107 6.71 -5.52 8.73
CA VAL A 107 6.15 -5.95 7.42
C VAL A 107 6.27 -7.47 7.22
N ALA A 108 7.27 -8.12 7.79
CA ALA A 108 7.42 -9.56 7.76
C ALA A 108 6.32 -10.25 8.59
N ASP A 109 6.12 -9.82 9.83
CA ASP A 109 5.06 -10.31 10.70
C ASP A 109 3.67 -10.15 10.05
N TRP A 110 3.42 -8.99 9.46
CA TRP A 110 2.18 -8.72 8.75
C TRP A 110 1.92 -9.71 7.61
N SER A 111 2.91 -9.93 6.73
CA SER A 111 2.76 -10.87 5.61
C SER A 111 2.70 -12.33 6.08
N ASP A 112 3.44 -12.70 7.11
CA ASP A 112 3.41 -14.06 7.70
C ASP A 112 2.05 -14.38 8.31
N ARG A 113 1.45 -13.44 9.06
CA ARG A 113 0.10 -13.62 9.61
C ARG A 113 -0.96 -13.76 8.51
N ILE A 114 -0.85 -12.97 7.44
CA ILE A 114 -1.75 -13.09 6.29
C ILE A 114 -1.56 -14.45 5.59
N ALA A 115 -0.34 -14.88 5.38
CA ALA A 115 -0.04 -16.21 4.81
C ALA A 115 -0.56 -17.34 5.70
N ALA A 116 -0.54 -17.16 7.02
CA ALA A 116 -1.12 -18.09 7.99
C ALA A 116 -2.66 -18.05 8.04
N GLY A 117 -3.32 -17.18 7.26
CA GLY A 117 -4.77 -17.09 7.14
C GLY A 117 -5.44 -15.99 7.95
N ALA A 118 -4.68 -15.02 8.48
CA ALA A 118 -5.26 -13.82 9.09
C ALA A 118 -6.03 -13.02 8.04
N VAL A 119 -7.21 -12.56 8.42
CA VAL A 119 -8.10 -11.75 7.56
C VAL A 119 -8.59 -10.53 8.32
N PRO A 120 -8.81 -9.40 7.62
CA PRO A 120 -9.35 -8.21 8.26
C PRO A 120 -10.71 -8.46 8.90
N GLU A 121 -10.96 -7.80 10.03
CA GLU A 121 -12.29 -7.81 10.63
C GLU A 121 -13.31 -7.15 9.71
N ALA A 122 -14.55 -7.61 9.78
CA ALA A 122 -15.65 -6.97 9.08
C ALA A 122 -15.83 -5.53 9.61
N PRO A 123 -16.08 -4.54 8.74
CA PRO A 123 -16.35 -3.19 9.20
C PRO A 123 -17.53 -3.18 10.18
N PRO A 124 -17.46 -2.35 11.23
CA PRO A 124 -18.55 -2.23 12.16
C PRO A 124 -19.82 -1.74 11.48
N ARG A 125 -20.96 -2.24 11.86
CA ARG A 125 -22.23 -1.75 11.33
C ARG A 125 -22.49 -0.33 11.84
N PRO A 126 -22.85 0.60 10.95
CA PRO A 126 -23.14 1.98 11.35
C PRO A 126 -24.37 2.01 12.29
N THR A 127 -24.38 3.00 13.18
CA THR A 127 -25.47 3.25 14.14
C THR A 127 -26.00 4.68 14.00
N GLY A 128 -27.16 4.95 14.60
CA GLY A 128 -27.72 6.31 14.59
C GLY A 128 -27.89 6.89 13.19
N VAL A 129 -27.50 8.13 13.03
CA VAL A 129 -27.60 8.87 11.74
C VAL A 129 -26.66 8.34 10.65
N GLU A 130 -25.57 7.69 11.03
CA GLU A 130 -24.60 7.07 10.12
C GLU A 130 -25.23 5.99 9.24
N ARG A 131 -26.33 5.38 9.71
CA ARG A 131 -27.10 4.39 8.93
C ARG A 131 -27.69 4.95 7.64
N ASN A 132 -27.76 6.27 7.53
CA ASN A 132 -28.25 6.95 6.33
C ASN A 132 -27.13 7.22 5.30
N LEU A 133 -25.89 6.88 5.64
CA LEU A 133 -24.73 7.03 4.75
C LEU A 133 -24.41 5.70 4.09
N VAL A 134 -24.08 5.77 2.81
CA VAL A 134 -23.49 4.64 2.08
C VAL A 134 -22.07 5.02 1.70
N LEU A 135 -21.11 4.24 2.21
CA LEU A 135 -19.71 4.36 1.85
C LEU A 135 -19.33 3.18 0.96
N THR A 136 -18.94 3.47 -0.26
CA THR A 136 -18.43 2.46 -1.19
C THR A 136 -16.92 2.57 -1.27
N MET A 137 -16.24 1.45 -1.11
CA MET A 137 -14.78 1.35 -1.21
C MET A 137 -14.42 0.24 -2.19
N TRP A 138 -13.50 0.52 -3.09
CA TRP A 138 -12.93 -0.48 -3.99
C TRP A 138 -11.49 -0.13 -4.35
N ASN A 139 -10.74 -1.11 -4.83
CA ASN A 139 -9.39 -0.87 -5.29
C ASN A 139 -9.39 -0.17 -6.64
N TRP A 140 -8.41 0.71 -6.84
CA TRP A 140 -8.16 1.35 -8.11
C TRP A 140 -7.44 0.37 -9.05
N GLY A 141 -8.05 0.07 -10.18
CA GLY A 141 -7.54 -0.95 -11.10
C GLY A 141 -7.82 -2.37 -10.61
N ASP A 142 -6.79 -3.18 -10.53
CA ASP A 142 -6.82 -4.55 -10.03
C ASP A 142 -6.12 -4.70 -8.66
N ASN A 143 -5.89 -5.96 -8.27
CA ASN A 143 -5.26 -6.29 -6.98
C ASN A 143 -3.78 -5.88 -6.86
N VAL A 144 -3.14 -5.45 -7.93
CA VAL A 144 -1.73 -5.07 -7.96
C VAL A 144 -1.50 -3.63 -8.42
N ALA A 145 -2.55 -2.99 -8.95
CA ALA A 145 -2.47 -1.62 -9.45
C ALA A 145 -2.39 -0.60 -8.31
N PHE A 146 -1.76 0.51 -8.61
CA PHE A 146 -1.78 1.71 -7.80
C PHE A 146 -1.89 2.94 -8.69
N GLY A 147 -3.04 3.64 -8.63
CA GLY A 147 -3.25 4.88 -9.36
C GLY A 147 -2.87 6.09 -8.54
N HIS A 148 -2.23 7.06 -9.18
CA HIS A 148 -1.99 8.37 -8.63
C HIS A 148 -1.90 9.43 -9.73
N ASP A 149 -1.71 10.70 -9.35
CA ASP A 149 -1.75 11.85 -10.26
C ASP A 149 -3.09 11.93 -11.02
N GLU A 150 -4.17 11.78 -10.27
CA GLU A 150 -5.51 11.65 -10.80
C GLU A 150 -6.02 12.96 -11.37
N VAL A 151 -6.76 12.85 -12.48
CA VAL A 151 -7.48 13.96 -13.08
C VAL A 151 -8.89 13.53 -13.45
N ALA A 152 -9.87 14.33 -13.03
CA ALA A 152 -11.29 14.10 -13.35
C ALA A 152 -11.87 15.20 -14.22
N THR A 153 -11.37 16.44 -14.11
CA THR A 153 -11.96 17.59 -14.80
C THR A 153 -10.90 18.66 -15.09
N ASP A 154 -11.26 19.64 -15.92
CA ASP A 154 -10.41 20.81 -16.16
C ASP A 154 -10.62 21.83 -15.02
N LYS A 155 -9.53 22.22 -14.35
CA LYS A 155 -9.53 23.24 -13.30
C LYS A 155 -10.17 24.57 -13.75
N ARG A 156 -10.02 24.92 -15.02
CA ARG A 156 -10.55 26.16 -15.62
C ARG A 156 -12.03 26.04 -16.03
N ASN A 157 -12.46 24.82 -16.28
CA ASN A 157 -13.85 24.52 -16.63
C ASN A 157 -14.30 23.21 -15.96
N PRO A 158 -14.80 23.26 -14.73
CA PRO A 158 -15.16 22.07 -13.98
C PRO A 158 -16.37 21.29 -14.55
N ARG A 159 -16.96 21.78 -15.64
CA ARG A 159 -18.00 21.03 -16.37
C ARG A 159 -17.42 20.04 -17.38
N VAL A 160 -16.15 20.18 -17.75
CA VAL A 160 -15.48 19.20 -18.59
C VAL A 160 -15.35 17.91 -17.81
N ASN A 161 -15.89 16.84 -18.35
CA ASN A 161 -15.90 15.51 -17.73
C ASN A 161 -16.51 15.45 -16.32
N ALA A 162 -17.46 16.36 -16.00
CA ALA A 162 -18.01 16.49 -14.64
C ALA A 162 -18.67 15.21 -14.09
N ASN A 163 -19.19 14.35 -14.98
CA ASN A 163 -19.79 13.05 -14.64
C ASN A 163 -19.08 11.87 -15.33
N GLY A 164 -17.92 12.13 -15.85
CA GLY A 164 -17.11 11.12 -16.53
C GLY A 164 -16.15 10.39 -15.59
N PRO A 165 -15.33 9.49 -16.14
CA PRO A 165 -14.36 8.73 -15.36
C PRO A 165 -13.23 9.61 -14.83
N ILE A 166 -12.56 9.10 -13.81
CA ILE A 166 -11.31 9.63 -13.26
C ILE A 166 -10.16 8.90 -13.93
N TYR A 167 -9.17 9.64 -14.37
CA TYR A 167 -7.96 9.10 -14.99
C TYR A 167 -6.79 9.21 -14.01
N GLY A 168 -6.00 8.17 -13.91
CA GLY A 168 -4.78 8.15 -13.10
C GLY A 168 -3.70 7.31 -13.77
N VAL A 169 -2.49 7.38 -13.29
CA VAL A 169 -1.37 6.58 -13.78
C VAL A 169 -0.91 5.57 -12.74
N ASP A 170 -0.56 4.39 -13.20
CA ASP A 170 0.19 3.40 -12.44
C ASP A 170 1.59 3.31 -13.03
N ILE A 171 2.50 4.07 -12.42
CA ILE A 171 3.89 4.15 -12.90
C ILE A 171 4.69 2.88 -12.62
N GLY A 172 4.22 2.02 -11.74
CA GLY A 172 4.87 0.76 -11.42
C GLY A 172 4.63 -0.31 -12.47
N ASN A 173 3.46 -0.27 -13.10
CA ASN A 173 3.03 -1.26 -14.07
C ASN A 173 2.78 -0.68 -15.48
N ASP A 174 3.06 0.61 -15.69
CA ASP A 174 2.87 1.32 -16.97
C ASP A 174 1.45 1.27 -17.50
N PHE A 175 0.47 1.56 -16.64
CA PHE A 175 -0.93 1.64 -17.02
C PHE A 175 -1.49 3.06 -16.87
N LEU A 176 -2.41 3.42 -17.77
CA LEU A 176 -3.41 4.43 -17.53
C LEU A 176 -4.61 3.76 -16.87
N LEU A 177 -4.98 4.21 -15.70
CA LEU A 177 -6.15 3.76 -14.97
C LEU A 177 -7.33 4.67 -15.29
N ILE A 178 -8.48 4.07 -15.59
CA ILE A 178 -9.71 4.75 -15.91
C ILE A 178 -10.77 4.24 -14.96
N THR A 179 -11.16 5.05 -13.99
CA THR A 179 -12.13 4.67 -12.96
C THR A 179 -13.46 5.38 -13.21
N ASP A 180 -14.51 4.62 -13.32
CA ASP A 180 -15.89 5.11 -13.41
C ASP A 180 -16.54 5.05 -12.01
N PRO A 181 -16.69 6.18 -11.32
CA PRO A 181 -17.28 6.20 -9.98
C PRO A 181 -18.78 5.84 -9.98
N ALA A 182 -19.49 6.03 -11.10
CA ALA A 182 -20.91 5.71 -11.19
C ALA A 182 -21.15 4.19 -11.30
N GLN A 183 -20.23 3.49 -11.93
CA GLN A 183 -20.29 2.03 -12.10
C GLN A 183 -19.45 1.26 -11.10
N HIS A 184 -18.63 1.94 -10.29
CA HIS A 184 -17.66 1.35 -9.36
C HIS A 184 -16.70 0.40 -10.09
N GLN A 185 -16.22 0.80 -11.25
CA GLN A 185 -15.36 -0.01 -12.10
C GLN A 185 -14.09 0.75 -12.48
N SER A 186 -12.99 0.01 -12.60
CA SER A 186 -11.74 0.51 -13.15
C SER A 186 -11.34 -0.31 -14.36
N THR A 187 -10.80 0.38 -15.36
CA THR A 187 -10.22 -0.22 -16.55
C THR A 187 -8.75 0.19 -16.63
N MET A 188 -7.89 -0.71 -17.07
CA MET A 188 -6.48 -0.44 -17.25
C MET A 188 -6.11 -0.46 -18.73
N LEU A 189 -5.45 0.59 -19.18
CA LEU A 189 -4.92 0.68 -20.53
C LEU A 189 -3.38 0.69 -20.46
N LYS A 190 -2.74 -0.31 -21.06
CA LYS A 190 -1.28 -0.37 -21.10
C LYS A 190 -0.72 0.81 -21.89
N ILE A 191 0.20 1.54 -21.27
CA ILE A 191 0.89 2.63 -21.92
C ILE A 191 1.99 2.06 -22.82
N PRO A 192 2.09 2.48 -24.10
CA PRO A 192 3.18 2.08 -24.98
C PRO A 192 4.53 2.53 -24.40
N LEU A 193 5.44 1.60 -24.23
CA LEU A 193 6.78 1.89 -23.72
C LEU A 193 7.76 2.15 -24.89
N ARG A 194 8.70 3.04 -24.63
CA ARG A 194 9.78 3.33 -25.58
C ARG A 194 10.83 2.23 -25.64
N ALA A 195 11.07 1.57 -24.50
CA ALA A 195 12.01 0.48 -24.37
C ALA A 195 11.26 -0.86 -24.23
N ASP A 196 11.91 -1.95 -24.61
CA ASP A 196 11.40 -3.28 -24.35
C ASP A 196 11.31 -3.50 -22.81
N PRO A 197 10.16 -3.87 -22.28
CA PRO A 197 9.99 -4.12 -20.85
C PRO A 197 10.97 -5.15 -20.28
N SER A 198 11.40 -6.13 -21.08
CA SER A 198 12.38 -7.14 -20.67
C SER A 198 13.78 -6.57 -20.41
N THR A 199 14.07 -5.39 -20.95
CA THR A 199 15.38 -4.70 -20.82
C THR A 199 15.38 -3.64 -19.71
N VAL A 200 14.22 -3.37 -19.10
CA VAL A 200 14.07 -2.38 -18.03
C VAL A 200 13.91 -3.12 -16.70
N PRO A 201 14.66 -2.74 -15.64
CA PRO A 201 14.48 -3.33 -14.32
C PRO A 201 13.03 -3.20 -13.86
N SER A 202 12.43 -4.28 -13.42
CA SER A 202 11.09 -4.24 -12.84
C SER A 202 11.07 -3.31 -11.62
N MET A 203 10.01 -2.52 -11.50
CA MET A 203 9.77 -1.73 -10.29
C MET A 203 9.17 -2.59 -9.15
N PHE A 204 8.68 -3.77 -9.49
CA PHE A 204 7.97 -4.67 -8.57
C PHE A 204 8.40 -6.12 -8.80
#